data_373bc5911f3a494c1209e3dd38bfa5c9
#
_entry.id   373bc5911f3a494c1209e3dd38bfa5c9
#
_cell.length_a   1.000
_cell.length_b   1.000
_cell.length_c   1.000
_cell.angle_alpha   90.00
_cell.angle_beta   90.00
_cell.angle_gamma   90.00
#
_symmetry.space_group_name_H-M   'P 1'
#
loop_
_entity.id
_entity.type
_entity.pdbx_description
1 polymer ?
#
loop_
_entity_poly.entity_id
_entity_poly.type
_entity_poly.pdbx_seq_one_letter_code
_entity_poly.pdbx_strand_id
1 'polypeptide(L)'
;GYQVHITFNDDAIVNTLNMIRDMMNHKAPYEDDLIDKALCVRLGKAFNKGIECILATQIIKDGEPSVWCQQNDRETLKPAPARAYELPSYCSAESAGIVRLLMELPAPDARVKRAVHGAMKWFDRYKLTGLKCERIVLANGERDTRLVEDPQAKPIWARYYDLKYCEPYVCDRDGLPRRHLEEIGTERRNGYSWYNSRPAELFAIYNAWADKYDPKHKVAISLATKGANENGLIEMYRRPMAERTAFDVVVKPGESIQAAIEKA
;
A
#
# COMPACT_ATOMS: atom_id res chain seq x y z
N GLY A 1 7.76 18.00 -9.97
CA GLY A 1 8.25 16.89 -9.18
C GLY A 1 7.11 16.25 -8.38
N TYR A 2 7.34 15.18 -7.70
CA TYR A 2 6.33 14.38 -6.98
C TYR A 2 5.62 15.12 -5.83
N GLN A 3 6.10 16.26 -5.39
CA GLN A 3 5.48 17.09 -4.34
C GLN A 3 4.07 17.61 -4.69
N VAL A 4 3.68 17.55 -5.95
CA VAL A 4 2.34 17.93 -6.41
C VAL A 4 1.39 16.73 -6.54
N HIS A 5 1.87 15.53 -6.29
CA HIS A 5 1.06 14.31 -6.35
C HIS A 5 0.07 14.23 -5.18
N ILE A 6 -1.05 13.53 -5.40
CA ILE A 6 -1.90 13.03 -4.32
C ILE A 6 -1.06 12.04 -3.52
N THR A 7 -0.91 12.24 -2.20
CA THR A 7 -0.03 11.39 -1.40
C THR A 7 -0.77 10.70 -0.26
N PHE A 8 -0.64 9.38 -0.24
CA PHE A 8 -1.05 8.52 0.86
C PHE A 8 0.14 8.14 1.75
N ASN A 9 1.37 8.45 1.32
CA ASN A 9 2.57 8.12 2.07
C ASN A 9 2.46 8.61 3.52
N ASP A 10 2.93 7.77 4.45
CA ASP A 10 2.88 8.03 5.90
C ASP A 10 1.46 8.38 6.41
N ASP A 11 0.44 7.82 5.78
CA ASP A 11 -0.99 8.05 6.07
C ASP A 11 -1.43 9.52 5.94
N ALA A 12 -0.75 10.36 5.15
CA ALA A 12 -0.97 11.82 5.11
C ALA A 12 -2.44 12.20 4.90
N ILE A 13 -3.10 11.67 3.86
CA ILE A 13 -4.52 11.93 3.59
C ILE A 13 -5.40 11.28 4.66
N VAL A 14 -5.09 10.06 5.08
CA VAL A 14 -5.87 9.33 6.12
C VAL A 14 -5.86 10.10 7.43
N ASN A 15 -4.70 10.58 7.88
CA ASN A 15 -4.57 11.37 9.10
C ASN A 15 -5.32 12.70 8.99
N THR A 16 -5.25 13.35 7.82
CA THR A 16 -6.00 14.59 7.56
C THR A 16 -7.51 14.35 7.64
N LEU A 17 -8.01 13.28 7.01
CA LEU A 17 -9.44 12.96 7.04
C LEU A 17 -9.91 12.55 8.44
N ASN A 18 -9.10 11.80 9.19
CA ASN A 18 -9.40 11.47 10.58
C ASN A 18 -9.47 12.74 11.44
N MET A 19 -8.53 13.68 11.29
CA MET A 19 -8.58 14.97 11.98
C MET A 19 -9.86 15.75 11.64
N ILE A 20 -10.20 15.85 10.35
CA ILE A 20 -11.44 16.52 9.90
C ILE A 20 -12.67 15.87 10.55
N ARG A 21 -12.73 14.54 10.58
CA ARG A 21 -13.81 13.78 11.21
C ARG A 21 -13.90 14.04 12.72
N ASP A 22 -12.76 14.05 13.40
CA ASP A 22 -12.71 14.34 14.84
C ASP A 22 -13.16 15.77 15.16
N MET A 23 -12.78 16.76 14.33
CA MET A 23 -13.27 18.15 14.41
C MET A 23 -14.79 18.22 14.22
N MET A 24 -15.35 17.57 13.19
CA MET A 24 -16.81 17.56 12.93
C MET A 24 -17.61 16.92 14.07
N ASN A 25 -17.01 15.97 14.79
CA ASN A 25 -17.64 15.26 15.90
C ASN A 25 -17.33 15.89 17.26
N HIS A 26 -16.69 17.07 17.30
CA HIS A 26 -16.26 17.76 18.53
C HIS A 26 -15.52 16.83 19.51
N LYS A 27 -14.70 15.93 18.96
CA LYS A 27 -13.91 15.00 19.76
C LYS A 27 -12.63 15.70 20.23
N ALA A 28 -12.18 15.39 21.45
CA ALA A 28 -10.94 15.95 22.00
C ALA A 28 -9.78 15.92 21.00
N PRO A 29 -9.04 17.00 20.82
CA PRO A 29 -9.07 18.27 21.55
C PRO A 29 -9.98 19.37 20.92
N TYR A 30 -10.96 19.01 20.11
CA TYR A 30 -11.84 19.92 19.36
C TYR A 30 -13.22 20.08 20.03
N GLU A 31 -13.29 20.08 21.35
CA GLU A 31 -14.52 20.09 22.15
C GLU A 31 -15.08 21.49 22.37
N ASP A 32 -14.34 22.53 22.00
CA ASP A 32 -14.70 23.92 22.21
C ASP A 32 -15.58 24.49 21.07
N ASP A 33 -16.08 25.72 21.27
CA ASP A 33 -16.95 26.42 20.32
C ASP A 33 -16.23 26.93 19.06
N LEU A 34 -14.95 26.59 18.86
CA LEU A 34 -14.19 26.99 17.65
C LEU A 34 -14.73 26.34 16.38
N ILE A 35 -15.43 25.21 16.50
CA ILE A 35 -16.04 24.49 15.38
C ILE A 35 -17.53 24.86 15.28
N ASP A 36 -17.82 25.96 14.64
CA ASP A 36 -19.18 26.38 14.37
C ASP A 36 -19.87 25.58 13.26
N LYS A 37 -21.18 25.78 13.08
CA LYS A 37 -21.98 25.09 12.05
C LYS A 37 -21.47 25.35 10.63
N ALA A 38 -20.98 26.55 10.33
CA ALA A 38 -20.48 26.89 9.00
C ALA A 38 -19.17 26.16 8.71
N LEU A 39 -18.29 26.07 9.70
CA LEU A 39 -17.07 25.29 9.60
C LEU A 39 -17.37 23.80 9.48
N CYS A 40 -18.28 23.23 10.27
CA CYS A 40 -18.73 21.84 10.14
C CYS A 40 -19.19 21.50 8.72
N VAL A 41 -19.98 22.37 8.08
CA VAL A 41 -20.43 22.17 6.69
C VAL A 41 -19.24 22.14 5.71
N ARG A 42 -18.27 23.04 5.90
CA ARG A 42 -17.05 23.08 5.07
C ARG A 42 -16.19 21.83 5.27
N LEU A 43 -15.99 21.41 6.52
CA LEU A 43 -15.26 20.19 6.88
C LEU A 43 -15.92 18.95 6.27
N GLY A 44 -17.25 18.82 6.34
CA GLY A 44 -17.99 17.72 5.72
C GLY A 44 -17.80 17.65 4.20
N LYS A 45 -17.83 18.81 3.53
CA LYS A 45 -17.52 18.86 2.08
C LYS A 45 -16.08 18.44 1.78
N ALA A 46 -15.12 18.87 2.60
CA ALA A 46 -13.70 18.49 2.43
C ALA A 46 -13.50 16.99 2.68
N PHE A 47 -14.12 16.45 3.74
CA PHE A 47 -14.08 15.01 4.04
C PHE A 47 -14.62 14.18 2.88
N ASN A 48 -15.82 14.51 2.37
CA ASN A 48 -16.41 13.80 1.25
C ASN A 48 -15.55 13.85 -0.03
N LYS A 49 -14.93 15.00 -0.33
CA LYS A 49 -13.97 15.10 -1.44
C LYS A 49 -12.74 14.22 -1.23
N GLY A 50 -12.26 14.08 0.00
CA GLY A 50 -11.17 13.16 0.34
C GLY A 50 -11.55 11.71 0.11
N ILE A 51 -12.77 11.29 0.52
CA ILE A 51 -13.29 9.94 0.23
C ILE A 51 -13.43 9.70 -1.28
N GLU A 52 -13.97 10.65 -2.03
CA GLU A 52 -14.03 10.54 -3.51
C GLU A 52 -12.64 10.41 -4.14
N CYS A 53 -11.64 11.15 -3.66
CA CYS A 53 -10.26 11.05 -4.11
C CYS A 53 -9.69 9.65 -3.83
N ILE A 54 -9.92 9.09 -2.64
CA ILE A 54 -9.53 7.73 -2.29
C ILE A 54 -10.16 6.72 -3.26
N LEU A 55 -11.47 6.79 -3.48
CA LEU A 55 -12.16 5.86 -4.37
C LEU A 55 -11.69 5.98 -5.82
N ALA A 56 -11.42 7.20 -6.29
CA ALA A 56 -10.98 7.46 -7.67
C ALA A 56 -9.54 7.01 -7.96
N THR A 57 -8.69 6.91 -6.93
CA THR A 57 -7.27 6.52 -7.05
C THR A 57 -7.02 5.04 -6.75
N GLN A 58 -8.06 4.28 -6.39
CA GLN A 58 -7.91 2.84 -6.16
C GLN A 58 -7.49 2.12 -7.44
N ILE A 59 -6.46 1.28 -7.35
CA ILE A 59 -5.97 0.53 -8.51
C ILE A 59 -6.98 -0.56 -8.85
N ILE A 60 -7.41 -0.56 -10.12
CA ILE A 60 -8.26 -1.61 -10.68
C ILE A 60 -7.35 -2.62 -11.40
N LYS A 61 -7.40 -3.88 -10.99
CA LYS A 61 -6.67 -4.99 -11.60
C LYS A 61 -7.68 -5.99 -12.18
N ASP A 62 -7.60 -6.26 -13.47
CA ASP A 62 -8.47 -7.21 -14.16
C ASP A 62 -9.98 -6.95 -13.92
N GLY A 63 -10.36 -5.65 -13.88
CA GLY A 63 -11.75 -5.20 -13.64
C GLY A 63 -12.17 -5.15 -12.16
N GLU A 64 -11.32 -5.61 -11.24
CA GLU A 64 -11.60 -5.66 -9.81
C GLU A 64 -10.81 -4.59 -9.04
N PRO A 65 -11.39 -3.92 -8.03
CA PRO A 65 -10.65 -3.04 -7.15
C PRO A 65 -9.64 -3.85 -6.33
N SER A 66 -8.48 -3.22 -6.11
CA SER A 66 -7.40 -3.79 -5.32
C SER A 66 -6.99 -2.84 -4.18
N VAL A 67 -5.73 -2.52 -4.06
CA VAL A 67 -5.19 -1.56 -3.09
C VAL A 67 -4.70 -0.29 -3.80
N TRP A 68 -4.13 0.64 -3.06
CA TRP A 68 -3.68 1.94 -3.57
C TRP A 68 -2.17 1.98 -3.76
N CYS A 69 -1.73 2.86 -4.63
CA CYS A 69 -0.35 3.32 -4.65
C CYS A 69 -0.14 4.35 -3.54
N GLN A 70 1.09 4.48 -3.05
CA GLN A 70 1.41 5.50 -2.05
C GLN A 70 1.28 6.92 -2.58
N GLN A 71 1.45 7.12 -3.88
CA GLN A 71 1.26 8.40 -4.55
C GLN A 71 0.59 8.22 -5.91
N ASN A 72 -0.22 9.22 -6.29
CA ASN A 72 -0.95 9.24 -7.55
C ASN A 72 -0.77 10.59 -8.22
N ASP A 73 -0.63 10.59 -9.52
CA ASP A 73 -0.66 11.80 -10.31
C ASP A 73 -2.01 12.53 -10.13
N ARG A 74 -1.97 13.82 -9.87
CA ARG A 74 -3.17 14.61 -9.52
C ARG A 74 -4.15 14.80 -10.67
N GLU A 75 -3.71 14.65 -11.92
CA GLU A 75 -4.53 14.90 -13.11
C GLU A 75 -5.09 13.59 -13.66
N THR A 76 -4.24 12.57 -13.77
CA THR A 76 -4.62 11.25 -14.30
C THR A 76 -5.15 10.29 -13.25
N LEU A 77 -4.91 10.57 -11.98
CA LEU A 77 -5.23 9.74 -10.80
C LEU A 77 -4.51 8.38 -10.80
N LYS A 78 -3.59 8.16 -11.73
CA LYS A 78 -2.85 6.90 -11.84
C LYS A 78 -1.69 6.83 -10.85
N PRO A 79 -1.25 5.62 -10.46
CA PRO A 79 -0.04 5.41 -9.69
C PRO A 79 1.14 6.20 -10.25
N ALA A 80 1.86 6.91 -9.38
CA ALA A 80 2.97 7.78 -9.75
C ALA A 80 4.18 7.51 -8.85
N PRO A 81 5.41 7.75 -9.35
CA PRO A 81 6.62 7.61 -8.55
C PRO A 81 6.76 8.77 -7.56
N ALA A 82 7.52 8.53 -6.48
CA ALA A 82 7.96 9.57 -5.56
C ALA A 82 9.49 9.67 -5.52
N ARG A 83 10.10 9.24 -4.40
CA ARG A 83 11.56 9.12 -4.32
C ARG A 83 12.05 8.00 -5.24
N ALA A 84 13.32 7.99 -5.60
CA ALA A 84 13.89 7.03 -6.56
C ALA A 84 13.51 5.56 -6.26
N TYR A 85 13.42 5.19 -4.98
CA TYR A 85 13.06 3.84 -4.53
C TYR A 85 11.55 3.61 -4.31
N GLU A 86 10.71 4.60 -4.61
CA GLU A 86 9.26 4.56 -4.46
C GLU A 86 8.60 4.58 -5.83
N LEU A 87 8.64 3.44 -6.49
CA LEU A 87 8.08 3.27 -7.82
C LEU A 87 6.55 3.15 -7.78
N PRO A 88 5.85 3.42 -8.90
CA PRO A 88 4.42 3.13 -9.01
C PRO A 88 4.13 1.65 -8.67
N SER A 89 3.28 1.40 -7.69
CA SER A 89 3.12 0.06 -7.12
C SER A 89 1.79 -0.12 -6.39
N TYR A 90 1.41 -1.37 -6.14
CA TYR A 90 0.46 -1.67 -5.07
C TYR A 90 1.19 -1.49 -3.73
N CYS A 91 0.65 -0.64 -2.85
CA CYS A 91 1.27 -0.36 -1.56
C CYS A 91 0.43 -0.93 -0.41
N SER A 92 0.98 -1.88 0.35
CA SER A 92 0.22 -2.56 1.40
C SER A 92 0.03 -1.72 2.66
N ALA A 93 1.06 -0.97 3.07
CA ALA A 93 1.08 -0.28 4.35
C ALA A 93 0.07 0.88 4.41
N GLU A 94 0.11 1.77 3.43
CA GLU A 94 -0.78 2.92 3.32
C GLU A 94 -2.21 2.48 3.01
N SER A 95 -2.37 1.46 2.18
CA SER A 95 -3.70 0.90 1.88
C SER A 95 -4.39 0.33 3.11
N ALA A 96 -3.64 -0.20 4.08
CA ALA A 96 -4.24 -0.66 5.34
C ALA A 96 -4.89 0.50 6.11
N GLY A 97 -4.24 1.66 6.18
CA GLY A 97 -4.82 2.87 6.77
C GLY A 97 -6.07 3.34 6.03
N ILE A 98 -6.04 3.34 4.70
CA ILE A 98 -7.17 3.70 3.84
C ILE A 98 -8.37 2.77 4.09
N VAL A 99 -8.16 1.45 4.07
CA VAL A 99 -9.24 0.47 4.29
C VAL A 99 -9.85 0.62 5.68
N ARG A 100 -9.03 0.86 6.71
CA ARG A 100 -9.53 1.15 8.06
C ARG A 100 -10.44 2.37 8.06
N LEU A 101 -10.02 3.49 7.48
CA LEU A 101 -10.82 4.71 7.37
C LEU A 101 -12.16 4.44 6.66
N LEU A 102 -12.14 3.70 5.54
CA LEU A 102 -13.36 3.37 4.79
C LEU A 102 -14.31 2.47 5.59
N MET A 103 -13.80 1.50 6.36
CA MET A 103 -14.62 0.66 7.24
C MET A 103 -15.21 1.42 8.43
N GLU A 104 -14.63 2.53 8.84
CA GLU A 104 -15.13 3.39 9.93
C GLU A 104 -16.23 4.37 9.48
N LEU A 105 -16.55 4.42 8.18
CA LEU A 105 -17.67 5.24 7.69
C LEU A 105 -19.00 4.70 8.21
N PRO A 106 -19.89 5.57 8.78
CA PRO A 106 -21.13 5.12 9.43
C PRO A 106 -22.15 4.57 8.45
N ALA A 107 -22.11 4.99 7.18
CA ALA A 107 -23.03 4.57 6.14
C ALA A 107 -22.27 4.39 4.81
N PRO A 108 -21.48 3.30 4.65
CA PRO A 108 -20.72 3.09 3.42
C PRO A 108 -21.65 2.81 2.24
N ASP A 109 -21.47 3.57 1.15
CA ASP A 109 -22.20 3.34 -0.10
C ASP A 109 -21.65 2.09 -0.85
N ALA A 110 -22.28 1.73 -1.98
CA ALA A 110 -21.88 0.56 -2.74
C ALA A 110 -20.43 0.64 -3.26
N ARG A 111 -19.91 1.84 -3.57
CA ARG A 111 -18.55 2.03 -4.05
C ARG A 111 -17.54 1.81 -2.92
N VAL A 112 -17.83 2.33 -1.73
CA VAL A 112 -17.02 2.10 -0.53
C VAL A 112 -16.98 0.60 -0.19
N LYS A 113 -18.14 -0.06 -0.19
CA LYS A 113 -18.24 -1.50 0.07
C LYS A 113 -17.39 -2.32 -0.91
N ARG A 114 -17.54 -2.04 -2.21
CA ARG A 114 -16.77 -2.70 -3.26
C ARG A 114 -15.26 -2.44 -3.10
N ALA A 115 -14.89 -1.22 -2.75
CA ALA A 115 -13.49 -0.85 -2.52
C ALA A 115 -12.86 -1.63 -1.37
N VAL A 116 -13.57 -1.74 -0.24
CA VAL A 116 -13.12 -2.50 0.94
C VAL A 116 -13.01 -4.00 0.62
N HIS A 117 -14.05 -4.60 0.00
CA HIS A 117 -14.01 -6.02 -0.36
C HIS A 117 -12.85 -6.36 -1.30
N GLY A 118 -12.62 -5.51 -2.32
CA GLY A 118 -11.50 -5.69 -3.24
C GLY A 118 -10.14 -5.61 -2.57
N ALA A 119 -9.94 -4.63 -1.70
CA ALA A 119 -8.70 -4.50 -0.95
C ALA A 119 -8.47 -5.69 0.00
N MET A 120 -9.50 -6.15 0.72
CA MET A 120 -9.38 -7.29 1.61
C MET A 120 -9.08 -8.60 0.86
N LYS A 121 -9.67 -8.79 -0.33
CA LYS A 121 -9.35 -9.90 -1.24
C LYS A 121 -7.88 -9.84 -1.69
N TRP A 122 -7.40 -8.64 -2.00
CA TRP A 122 -6.00 -8.43 -2.38
C TRP A 122 -5.05 -8.73 -1.21
N PHE A 123 -5.32 -8.23 -0.01
CA PHE A 123 -4.51 -8.52 1.18
C PHE A 123 -4.45 -10.01 1.49
N ASP A 124 -5.58 -10.72 1.39
CA ASP A 124 -5.62 -12.15 1.62
C ASP A 124 -4.78 -12.92 0.59
N ARG A 125 -4.88 -12.53 -0.67
CA ARG A 125 -4.17 -13.18 -1.77
C ARG A 125 -2.66 -12.98 -1.72
N TYR A 126 -2.20 -11.76 -1.38
CA TYR A 126 -0.80 -11.36 -1.50
C TYR A 126 -0.05 -11.25 -0.16
N LYS A 127 -0.60 -11.82 0.90
CA LYS A 127 0.13 -12.01 2.15
C LYS A 127 1.30 -12.95 1.95
N LEU A 128 2.42 -12.65 2.61
CA LEU A 128 3.61 -13.49 2.66
C LEU A 128 3.54 -14.34 3.92
N THR A 129 3.56 -15.66 3.77
CA THR A 129 3.51 -16.61 4.87
C THR A 129 4.81 -17.40 4.94
N GLY A 130 5.18 -17.90 6.12
CA GLY A 130 6.42 -18.64 6.31
C GLY A 130 7.67 -17.76 6.24
N LEU A 131 7.51 -16.45 6.35
CA LEU A 131 8.58 -15.47 6.32
C LEU A 131 8.47 -14.51 7.49
N LYS A 132 9.62 -14.14 8.05
CA LYS A 132 9.75 -13.15 9.12
C LYS A 132 10.80 -12.12 8.75
N CYS A 133 10.43 -10.85 8.89
CA CYS A 133 11.38 -9.75 8.79
C CYS A 133 11.96 -9.47 10.19
N GLU A 134 13.26 -9.58 10.36
CA GLU A 134 13.92 -9.39 11.65
C GLU A 134 15.17 -8.52 11.55
N ARG A 135 15.48 -7.87 12.67
CA ARG A 135 16.72 -7.13 12.85
C ARG A 135 17.73 -8.03 13.57
N ILE A 136 18.89 -8.20 12.97
CA ILE A 136 20.01 -8.98 13.51
C ILE A 136 21.17 -8.06 13.84
N VAL A 137 22.08 -8.55 14.68
CA VAL A 137 23.38 -7.91 14.94
C VAL A 137 24.44 -8.77 14.26
N LEU A 138 25.19 -8.16 13.36
CA LEU A 138 26.29 -8.80 12.65
C LEU A 138 27.51 -9.00 13.57
N ALA A 139 28.45 -9.85 13.17
CA ALA A 139 29.68 -10.12 13.94
C ALA A 139 30.54 -8.85 14.21
N ASN A 140 30.42 -7.85 13.35
CA ASN A 140 31.08 -6.54 13.53
C ASN A 140 30.30 -5.55 14.44
N GLY A 141 29.16 -5.98 15.03
CA GLY A 141 28.31 -5.16 15.89
C GLY A 141 27.29 -4.28 15.16
N GLU A 142 27.30 -4.25 13.83
CA GLU A 142 26.32 -3.49 13.05
C GLU A 142 24.95 -4.18 13.04
N ARG A 143 23.89 -3.36 12.93
CA ARG A 143 22.52 -3.87 12.78
C ARG A 143 22.20 -4.08 11.31
N ASP A 144 21.52 -5.19 11.04
CA ASP A 144 21.04 -5.49 9.70
C ASP A 144 19.59 -5.98 9.75
N THR A 145 18.86 -5.78 8.65
CA THR A 145 17.48 -6.24 8.49
C THR A 145 17.45 -7.35 7.45
N ARG A 146 16.89 -8.49 7.82
CA ARG A 146 16.78 -9.65 6.93
C ARG A 146 15.38 -10.21 6.89
N LEU A 147 15.06 -10.84 5.79
CA LEU A 147 13.89 -11.67 5.64
C LEU A 147 14.34 -13.14 5.78
N VAL A 148 13.81 -13.82 6.77
CA VAL A 148 14.19 -15.21 7.07
C VAL A 148 12.97 -16.13 6.96
N GLU A 149 13.22 -17.39 6.61
CA GLU A 149 12.17 -18.41 6.62
C GLU A 149 11.80 -18.77 8.05
N ASP A 150 10.51 -18.69 8.35
CA ASP A 150 9.92 -19.11 9.62
C ASP A 150 8.49 -19.61 9.37
N PRO A 151 8.28 -20.92 9.28
CA PRO A 151 6.96 -21.52 9.01
C PRO A 151 5.88 -21.17 10.04
N GLN A 152 6.28 -20.73 11.23
CA GLN A 152 5.36 -20.35 12.30
C GLN A 152 5.10 -18.85 12.35
N ALA A 153 5.78 -18.05 11.51
CA ALA A 153 5.60 -16.60 11.50
C ALA A 153 4.18 -16.21 11.08
N LYS A 154 3.66 -15.17 11.73
CA LYS A 154 2.42 -14.53 11.30
C LYS A 154 2.60 -13.94 9.91
N PRO A 155 1.54 -13.88 9.08
CA PRO A 155 1.61 -13.25 7.76
C PRO A 155 2.11 -11.81 7.84
N ILE A 156 2.97 -11.46 6.88
CA ILE A 156 3.44 -10.11 6.62
C ILE A 156 3.15 -9.74 5.17
N TRP A 157 3.34 -8.48 4.82
CA TRP A 157 3.24 -7.97 3.47
C TRP A 157 4.49 -7.19 3.13
N ALA A 158 4.98 -7.31 1.89
CA ALA A 158 5.91 -6.35 1.35
C ALA A 158 5.22 -4.98 1.27
N ARG A 159 5.96 -3.90 1.48
CA ARG A 159 5.40 -2.56 1.32
C ARG A 159 4.93 -2.33 -0.11
N TYR A 160 5.72 -2.81 -1.09
CA TYR A 160 5.48 -2.61 -2.52
C TYR A 160 5.39 -3.91 -3.30
N TYR A 161 4.46 -3.93 -4.24
CA TYR A 161 4.31 -4.98 -5.26
C TYR A 161 4.22 -4.30 -6.63
N ASP A 162 4.90 -4.85 -7.64
CA ASP A 162 4.90 -4.28 -8.97
C ASP A 162 3.51 -4.34 -9.62
N LEU A 163 3.22 -3.36 -10.49
CA LEU A 163 1.89 -3.21 -11.10
C LEU A 163 1.56 -4.29 -12.13
N LYS A 164 2.56 -4.94 -12.72
CA LYS A 164 2.35 -5.91 -13.80
C LYS A 164 2.04 -7.30 -13.25
N TYR A 165 2.92 -7.81 -12.41
CA TYR A 165 2.84 -9.18 -11.91
C TYR A 165 2.31 -9.28 -10.47
N CYS A 166 2.24 -8.15 -9.78
CA CYS A 166 1.92 -8.08 -8.35
C CYS A 166 2.90 -8.88 -7.49
N GLU A 167 4.17 -8.86 -7.87
CA GLU A 167 5.27 -9.46 -7.14
C GLU A 167 5.89 -8.47 -6.16
N PRO A 168 6.23 -8.91 -4.92
CA PRO A 168 6.88 -8.06 -3.95
C PRO A 168 8.28 -7.67 -4.42
N TYR A 169 8.69 -6.43 -4.13
CA TYR A 169 10.02 -5.93 -4.42
C TYR A 169 10.54 -4.99 -3.35
N VAL A 170 11.85 -4.84 -3.32
CA VAL A 170 12.59 -3.80 -2.61
C VAL A 170 13.35 -2.95 -3.64
N CYS A 171 13.74 -1.74 -3.30
CA CYS A 171 14.40 -0.84 -4.24
C CYS A 171 15.43 0.04 -3.55
N ASP A 172 16.55 0.27 -4.21
CA ASP A 172 17.56 1.21 -3.73
C ASP A 172 17.40 2.59 -4.37
N ARG A 173 18.31 3.51 -4.07
CA ARG A 173 18.35 4.88 -4.61
C ARG A 173 18.62 4.94 -6.11
N ASP A 174 19.04 3.83 -6.73
CA ASP A 174 19.19 3.69 -8.17
C ASP A 174 17.86 3.49 -8.92
N GLY A 175 16.74 3.30 -8.18
CA GLY A 175 15.42 3.11 -8.78
C GLY A 175 15.20 1.74 -9.41
N LEU A 176 16.09 0.78 -9.17
CA LEU A 176 15.98 -0.57 -9.72
C LEU A 176 15.30 -1.51 -8.71
N PRO A 177 14.16 -2.10 -9.05
CA PRO A 177 13.50 -3.06 -8.17
C PRO A 177 14.31 -4.36 -8.06
N ARG A 178 14.37 -4.89 -6.85
CA ARG A 178 15.06 -6.13 -6.49
C ARG A 178 14.16 -7.02 -5.66
N ARG A 179 14.49 -8.31 -5.63
CA ARG A 179 13.70 -9.31 -4.90
C ARG A 179 14.06 -9.35 -3.41
N HIS A 180 15.35 -9.32 -3.10
CA HIS A 180 15.86 -9.60 -1.76
C HIS A 180 16.42 -8.35 -1.10
N LEU A 181 16.27 -8.27 0.23
CA LEU A 181 16.81 -7.16 1.02
C LEU A 181 18.33 -7.03 0.88
N GLU A 182 19.01 -8.15 0.72
CA GLU A 182 20.48 -8.22 0.60
C GLU A 182 20.99 -7.57 -0.69
N GLU A 183 20.13 -7.39 -1.69
CA GLU A 183 20.48 -6.79 -2.99
C GLU A 183 20.45 -5.24 -2.95
N ILE A 184 19.98 -4.64 -1.86
CA ILE A 184 19.97 -3.19 -1.66
C ILE A 184 20.96 -2.75 -0.57
N GLY A 185 21.44 -1.52 -0.66
CA GLY A 185 22.40 -0.95 0.29
C GLY A 185 21.92 -0.94 1.73
N THR A 186 22.84 -1.08 2.65
CA THR A 186 22.57 -1.16 4.11
C THR A 186 21.72 0.00 4.62
N GLU A 187 21.94 1.21 4.11
CA GLU A 187 21.17 2.40 4.48
C GLU A 187 19.69 2.24 4.13
N ARG A 188 19.37 1.79 2.91
CA ARG A 188 17.98 1.57 2.49
C ARG A 188 17.37 0.34 3.16
N ARG A 189 18.13 -0.72 3.30
CA ARG A 189 17.70 -1.96 3.96
C ARG A 189 17.27 -1.73 5.41
N ASN A 190 18.04 -0.95 6.15
CA ASN A 190 17.78 -0.71 7.57
C ASN A 190 16.95 0.55 7.86
N GLY A 191 16.97 1.53 6.98
CA GLY A 191 16.31 2.83 7.16
C GLY A 191 14.90 2.92 6.57
N TYR A 192 14.34 1.80 6.07
CA TYR A 192 13.02 1.80 5.44
C TYR A 192 12.22 0.55 5.81
N SER A 193 10.92 0.71 5.99
CA SER A 193 10.02 -0.41 6.34
C SER A 193 9.54 -1.12 5.07
N TRP A 194 10.36 -2.07 4.59
CA TRP A 194 10.06 -2.85 3.38
C TRP A 194 8.99 -3.91 3.58
N TYR A 195 8.82 -4.38 4.80
CA TYR A 195 7.80 -5.36 5.20
C TYR A 195 7.03 -4.86 6.42
N ASN A 196 5.76 -5.22 6.49
CA ASN A 196 4.89 -4.80 7.58
C ASN A 196 3.77 -5.82 7.83
N SER A 197 3.11 -5.69 9.00
CA SER A 197 1.95 -6.49 9.40
C SER A 197 0.66 -5.68 9.50
N ARG A 198 0.65 -4.41 9.05
CA ARG A 198 -0.51 -3.50 9.19
C ARG A 198 -1.81 -4.08 8.65
N PRO A 199 -1.84 -4.78 7.48
CA PRO A 199 -3.07 -5.37 6.99
C PRO A 199 -3.67 -6.43 7.90
N ALA A 200 -2.88 -7.11 8.74
CA ALA A 200 -3.37 -8.19 9.61
C ALA A 200 -4.48 -7.73 10.56
N GLU A 201 -4.41 -6.50 11.06
CA GLU A 201 -5.42 -5.94 11.98
C GLU A 201 -6.78 -5.80 11.31
N LEU A 202 -6.82 -5.59 9.99
CA LEU A 202 -8.06 -5.44 9.24
C LEU A 202 -8.87 -6.72 9.19
N PHE A 203 -8.21 -7.89 9.21
CA PHE A 203 -8.88 -9.19 9.17
C PHE A 203 -9.77 -9.40 10.39
N ALA A 204 -9.35 -8.90 11.56
CA ALA A 204 -10.13 -9.00 12.78
C ALA A 204 -11.44 -8.21 12.73
N ILE A 205 -11.43 -7.04 12.08
CA ILE A 205 -12.59 -6.12 12.04
C ILE A 205 -13.43 -6.29 10.78
N TYR A 206 -12.85 -6.77 9.69
CA TYR A 206 -13.54 -6.91 8.40
C TYR A 206 -14.76 -7.82 8.46
N ASN A 207 -14.66 -8.96 9.16
CA ASN A 207 -15.78 -9.90 9.23
C ASN A 207 -17.02 -9.27 9.85
N ALA A 208 -16.86 -8.59 10.99
CA ALA A 208 -17.96 -7.89 11.65
C ALA A 208 -18.51 -6.73 10.80
N TRP A 209 -17.61 -5.99 10.14
CA TRP A 209 -17.99 -4.93 9.21
C TRP A 209 -18.80 -5.44 8.03
N ALA A 210 -18.35 -6.53 7.38
CA ALA A 210 -19.02 -7.11 6.22
C ALA A 210 -20.38 -7.71 6.61
N ASP A 211 -20.48 -8.39 7.75
CA ASP A 211 -21.75 -8.92 8.26
C ASP A 211 -22.76 -7.80 8.53
N LYS A 212 -22.30 -6.63 8.99
CA LYS A 212 -23.16 -5.48 9.26
C LYS A 212 -23.62 -4.75 7.99
N TYR A 213 -22.72 -4.54 7.04
CA TYR A 213 -22.97 -3.61 5.93
C TYR A 213 -23.17 -4.27 4.57
N ASP A 214 -22.60 -5.47 4.35
CA ASP A 214 -22.67 -6.15 3.05
C ASP A 214 -22.44 -7.68 3.14
N PRO A 215 -23.30 -8.41 3.87
CA PRO A 215 -23.10 -9.85 4.08
C PRO A 215 -23.15 -10.68 2.80
N LYS A 216 -23.82 -10.19 1.75
CA LYS A 216 -23.94 -10.91 0.47
C LYS A 216 -22.66 -10.93 -0.34
N HIS A 217 -21.80 -9.93 -0.20
CA HIS A 217 -20.55 -9.79 -0.94
C HIS A 217 -19.32 -10.01 -0.05
N LYS A 218 -19.52 -10.50 1.17
CA LYS A 218 -18.43 -10.82 2.10
C LYS A 218 -17.44 -11.78 1.47
N VAL A 219 -16.16 -11.42 1.52
CA VAL A 219 -15.06 -12.24 1.02
C VAL A 219 -14.57 -13.18 2.13
N ALA A 220 -14.36 -14.45 1.80
CA ALA A 220 -13.70 -15.38 2.71
C ALA A 220 -12.20 -15.05 2.77
N ILE A 221 -11.73 -14.59 3.93
CA ILE A 221 -10.33 -14.23 4.19
C ILE A 221 -9.83 -14.91 5.45
N SER A 222 -8.55 -15.22 5.50
CA SER A 222 -7.94 -15.91 6.64
C SER A 222 -6.49 -15.48 6.85
N LEU A 223 -6.12 -15.24 8.11
CA LEU A 223 -4.72 -15.09 8.51
C LEU A 223 -4.06 -16.45 8.80
N ALA A 224 -4.79 -17.56 8.70
CA ALA A 224 -4.17 -18.86 8.84
C ALA A 224 -3.02 -18.97 7.83
N THR A 225 -1.86 -19.37 8.31
CA THR A 225 -0.73 -19.77 7.47
C THR A 225 -1.18 -20.99 6.68
N LYS A 226 -1.61 -20.77 5.45
CA LYS A 226 -1.61 -21.85 4.47
C LYS A 226 -0.16 -22.25 4.33
N GLY A 227 0.10 -23.56 4.25
CA GLY A 227 1.48 -24.04 4.12
C GLY A 227 2.22 -23.23 3.07
N ALA A 228 3.49 -22.97 3.29
CA ALA A 228 4.35 -22.09 2.51
C ALA A 228 4.28 -22.28 0.98
N ASN A 229 3.74 -23.39 0.53
CA ASN A 229 3.64 -23.78 -0.88
C ASN A 229 2.26 -23.52 -1.52
N GLU A 230 1.20 -23.21 -0.76
CA GLU A 230 -0.14 -23.13 -1.33
C GLU A 230 -0.38 -21.91 -2.21
N ASN A 231 0.40 -20.84 -2.04
CA ASN A 231 0.26 -19.61 -2.84
C ASN A 231 1.38 -19.42 -3.87
N GLY A 232 2.38 -20.30 -3.93
CA GLY A 232 3.56 -20.13 -4.78
C GLY A 232 4.46 -18.94 -4.40
N LEU A 233 4.08 -18.15 -3.38
CA LEU A 233 4.75 -16.89 -3.02
C LEU A 233 6.16 -17.12 -2.47
N ILE A 234 6.38 -18.17 -1.64
CA ILE A 234 7.73 -18.47 -1.15
C ILE A 234 8.61 -18.95 -2.29
N GLU A 235 8.08 -19.80 -3.16
CA GLU A 235 8.82 -20.27 -4.34
C GLU A 235 9.15 -19.12 -5.27
N MET A 236 8.19 -18.22 -5.51
CA MET A 236 8.40 -16.99 -6.25
C MET A 236 9.47 -16.11 -5.58
N TYR A 237 9.45 -16.02 -4.25
CA TYR A 237 10.42 -15.24 -3.48
C TYR A 237 11.85 -15.83 -3.54
N ARG A 238 11.99 -17.14 -3.63
CA ARG A 238 13.28 -17.83 -3.80
C ARG A 238 13.90 -17.63 -5.17
N ARG A 239 13.10 -17.32 -6.18
CA ARG A 239 13.59 -17.06 -7.54
C ARG A 239 14.11 -15.63 -7.65
N PRO A 240 15.22 -15.37 -8.40
CA PRO A 240 15.60 -14.01 -8.75
C PRO A 240 14.46 -13.35 -9.51
N MET A 241 14.33 -12.03 -9.42
CA MET A 241 13.42 -11.32 -10.30
C MET A 241 13.75 -11.66 -11.75
N ALA A 242 12.71 -11.96 -12.55
CA ALA A 242 12.89 -12.13 -13.97
C ALA A 242 13.64 -10.90 -14.52
N GLU A 243 14.72 -11.13 -15.24
CA GLU A 243 15.42 -10.06 -15.94
C GLU A 243 14.38 -9.29 -16.76
N ARG A 244 14.34 -7.99 -16.58
CA ARG A 244 13.53 -7.12 -17.44
C ARG A 244 14.19 -7.11 -18.82
N THR A 245 13.79 -8.04 -19.66
CA THR A 245 14.28 -8.16 -21.04
C THR A 245 13.61 -7.18 -21.99
N ALA A 246 12.49 -6.56 -21.58
CA ALA A 246 11.81 -5.53 -22.35
C ALA A 246 11.73 -4.23 -21.52
N PHE A 247 12.50 -3.24 -21.93
CA PHE A 247 12.34 -1.85 -21.53
C PHE A 247 11.43 -1.19 -22.57
N ASP A 248 10.49 -0.35 -22.13
CA ASP A 248 9.65 0.42 -23.06
C ASP A 248 10.50 1.38 -23.90
N VAL A 249 11.64 1.82 -23.34
CA VAL A 249 12.63 2.67 -23.99
C VAL A 249 14.04 2.25 -23.58
N VAL A 250 14.90 1.99 -24.54
CA VAL A 250 16.34 1.74 -24.34
C VAL A 250 17.14 2.95 -24.83
N VAL A 251 17.76 3.68 -23.92
CA VAL A 251 18.65 4.79 -24.24
C VAL A 251 20.06 4.25 -24.49
N LYS A 252 20.59 4.47 -25.69
CA LYS A 252 21.95 4.06 -26.03
C LYS A 252 22.98 5.07 -25.52
N PRO A 253 24.25 4.66 -25.28
CA PRO A 253 25.30 5.60 -24.94
C PRO A 253 25.39 6.75 -25.97
N GLY A 254 25.32 8.01 -25.50
CA GLY A 254 25.31 9.21 -26.34
C GLY A 254 23.96 9.67 -26.85
N GLU A 255 22.87 8.93 -26.60
CA GLU A 255 21.51 9.34 -26.93
C GLU A 255 20.87 10.11 -25.74
N SER A 256 20.12 11.18 -26.03
CA SER A 256 19.37 11.86 -24.97
C SER A 256 18.14 11.05 -24.57
N ILE A 257 17.82 11.02 -23.27
CA ILE A 257 16.64 10.35 -22.72
C ILE A 257 15.36 10.90 -23.40
N GLN A 258 15.30 12.21 -23.62
CA GLN A 258 14.16 12.86 -24.26
C GLN A 258 13.95 12.36 -25.69
N ALA A 259 15.03 12.28 -26.48
CA ALA A 259 14.97 11.78 -27.86
C ALA A 259 14.60 10.29 -27.95
N ALA A 260 14.95 9.50 -26.94
CA ALA A 260 14.56 8.08 -26.87
C ALA A 260 13.08 7.92 -26.54
N ILE A 261 12.54 8.77 -25.65
CA ILE A 261 11.11 8.77 -25.30
C ILE A 261 10.24 9.21 -26.49
N GLU A 262 10.68 10.21 -27.28
CA GLU A 262 9.94 10.71 -28.44
C GLU A 262 9.87 9.72 -29.61
N LYS A 263 10.70 8.68 -29.60
CA LYS A 263 10.73 7.61 -30.62
C LYS A 263 9.90 6.38 -30.21
N ALA A 264 9.47 6.27 -28.97
CA ALA A 264 8.70 5.14 -28.43
C ALA A 264 7.19 5.38 -28.52
#